data_5332c718473457315f22767b5013c4b8
#
_entry.id   5332c718473457315f22767b5013c4b8
#
_cell.length_a   1.000
_cell.length_b   1.000
_cell.length_c   1.000
_cell.angle_alpha   90.00
_cell.angle_beta   90.00
_cell.angle_gamma   90.00
#
_symmetry.space_group_name_H-M   'P 1'
#
loop_
_entity.id
_entity.type
_entity.pdbx_description
1 polymer ?
#
loop_
_entity_poly.entity_id
_entity_poly.type
_entity_poly.pdbx_seq_one_letter_code
_entity_poly.pdbx_strand_id
1 'polypeptide(L)'
;MGRRRQHDKHLPRRMYLRAGTYYFAGPKWINLGRDYGRALIQYAGIVGERQTVTTVRELLSHYLESSAKRLKPSTLEGYRNSSANLCRVFGDMALEDVEPAHVYRYLVERGDVQANRDRALLSAAYTHARRIGAFRGDDPAKGLQYRNPETPRKRYVTDDEFAALLAASPPKLAAVLRVTYLAGLRIGDALALRVSDLTAEGIAYQQEKAGARLVVEWTPELREAVEDAKRAFRRFGREWLFESRQTRTKAAGPYTVSGLRANFRRALAKAGLPHMTLHDLRRKAGSDVEDAHATKLLGHADAKVTRRHYRAKAERVRPVR
;
A
#
# COMPACT_ATOMS: atom_id res chain seq x y z
N MET A 1 9.52 33.63 16.81
CA MET A 1 8.53 34.51 17.50
C MET A 1 8.22 35.68 16.59
N GLY A 2 6.96 35.82 16.09
CA GLY A 2 6.58 36.93 15.22
C GLY A 2 6.43 38.20 16.05
N ARG A 3 6.92 39.34 15.52
CA ARG A 3 6.77 40.67 16.13
C ARG A 3 5.30 40.95 16.49
N ARG A 4 4.98 41.31 17.73
CA ARG A 4 3.65 41.76 18.15
C ARG A 4 3.29 43.04 17.39
N ARG A 5 2.05 43.07 16.82
CA ARG A 5 1.47 44.23 16.16
C ARG A 5 1.41 45.42 17.12
N GLN A 6 1.96 46.55 16.71
CA GLN A 6 1.87 47.83 17.48
C GLN A 6 0.65 48.64 17.06
N HIS A 7 0.21 48.58 15.78
CA HIS A 7 -0.95 49.30 15.25
C HIS A 7 -2.05 48.30 14.81
N ASP A 8 -3.29 48.75 14.70
CA ASP A 8 -4.46 47.98 14.24
C ASP A 8 -4.77 46.72 15.05
N LYS A 9 -4.64 46.79 16.39
CA LYS A 9 -4.90 45.67 17.30
C LYS A 9 -6.32 45.11 17.24
N HIS A 10 -7.29 45.91 16.74
CA HIS A 10 -8.70 45.55 16.59
C HIS A 10 -8.95 44.69 15.37
N LEU A 11 -8.02 44.68 14.38
CA LEU A 11 -8.20 43.88 13.18
C LEU A 11 -7.93 42.39 13.43
N PRO A 12 -8.72 41.47 12.79
CA PRO A 12 -8.49 40.06 12.87
C PRO A 12 -7.08 39.65 12.44
N ARG A 13 -6.63 38.48 12.86
CA ARG A 13 -5.30 37.94 12.52
C ARG A 13 -5.12 37.85 11.01
N ARG A 14 -4.00 38.35 10.47
CA ARG A 14 -3.69 38.44 9.03
C ARG A 14 -4.55 39.43 8.24
N MET A 15 -5.37 40.23 8.88
CA MET A 15 -6.04 41.36 8.23
C MET A 15 -5.23 42.64 8.48
N TYR A 16 -4.97 43.39 7.45
CA TYR A 16 -4.15 44.62 7.49
C TYR A 16 -4.87 45.76 6.82
N LEU A 17 -4.76 46.96 7.35
CA LEU A 17 -5.20 48.20 6.71
C LEU A 17 -3.99 48.90 6.09
N ARG A 18 -4.05 49.15 4.79
CA ARG A 18 -3.02 49.93 4.05
C ARG A 18 -3.69 50.93 3.14
N ALA A 19 -3.31 52.17 3.23
CA ALA A 19 -3.86 53.29 2.45
C ALA A 19 -5.40 53.22 2.35
N GLY A 20 -6.08 53.03 3.51
CA GLY A 20 -7.55 53.00 3.59
C GLY A 20 -8.21 51.74 2.99
N THR A 21 -7.45 50.72 2.63
CA THR A 21 -7.96 49.46 2.09
C THR A 21 -7.55 48.29 2.96
N TYR A 22 -8.48 47.38 3.28
CA TYR A 22 -8.25 46.15 4.04
C TYR A 22 -7.74 45.06 3.13
N TYR A 23 -6.77 44.30 3.64
CA TYR A 23 -6.13 43.17 2.95
C TYR A 23 -6.03 41.99 3.85
N PHE A 24 -6.22 40.78 3.29
CA PHE A 24 -5.87 39.51 3.93
C PHE A 24 -4.50 39.05 3.46
N ALA A 25 -3.56 38.83 4.40
CA ALA A 25 -2.22 38.32 4.13
C ALA A 25 -2.21 36.79 4.13
N GLY A 26 -2.51 36.18 2.96
CA GLY A 26 -2.36 34.78 2.64
C GLY A 26 -1.04 34.50 1.89
N PRO A 27 -0.95 33.38 1.12
CA PRO A 27 0.14 33.15 0.17
C PRO A 27 0.24 34.26 -0.88
N LYS A 28 -0.91 34.82 -1.24
CA LYS A 28 -1.05 36.09 -1.98
C LYS A 28 -1.90 37.04 -1.14
N TRP A 29 -1.61 38.35 -1.24
CA TRP A 29 -2.42 39.37 -0.60
C TRP A 29 -3.75 39.50 -1.32
N ILE A 30 -4.87 39.35 -0.58
CA ILE A 30 -6.22 39.48 -1.12
C ILE A 30 -6.78 40.82 -0.67
N ASN A 31 -7.27 41.63 -1.63
CA ASN A 31 -7.94 42.90 -1.36
C ASN A 31 -9.35 42.61 -0.82
N LEU A 32 -9.68 43.13 0.36
CA LEU A 32 -10.98 43.00 1.03
C LEU A 32 -11.86 44.24 0.91
N GLY A 33 -11.40 45.27 0.18
CA GLY A 33 -12.12 46.50 0.03
C GLY A 33 -11.84 47.56 1.09
N ARG A 34 -12.56 48.68 1.04
CA ARG A 34 -12.37 49.86 1.93
C ARG A 34 -13.35 49.89 3.10
N ASP A 35 -14.50 49.26 2.97
CA ASP A 35 -15.50 49.18 4.02
C ASP A 35 -15.17 48.05 5.00
N TYR A 36 -15.09 48.40 6.28
CA TYR A 36 -14.69 47.42 7.32
C TYR A 36 -15.67 46.26 7.50
N GLY A 37 -16.98 46.56 7.43
CA GLY A 37 -18.02 45.56 7.57
C GLY A 37 -17.99 44.53 6.43
N ARG A 38 -17.90 45.02 5.19
CA ARG A 38 -17.76 44.18 3.98
C ARG A 38 -16.43 43.43 3.99
N ALA A 39 -15.36 44.07 4.42
CA ALA A 39 -14.04 43.41 4.58
C ALA A 39 -14.06 42.29 5.60
N LEU A 40 -14.81 42.44 6.71
CA LEU A 40 -15.01 41.36 7.70
C LEU A 40 -15.81 40.20 7.15
N ILE A 41 -16.85 40.44 6.35
CA ILE A 41 -17.66 39.40 5.69
C ILE A 41 -16.78 38.61 4.71
N GLN A 42 -15.99 39.31 3.87
CA GLN A 42 -15.06 38.64 2.96
C GLN A 42 -13.94 37.90 3.71
N TYR A 43 -13.41 38.49 4.78
CA TYR A 43 -12.44 37.84 5.67
C TYR A 43 -13.03 36.58 6.30
N ALA A 44 -14.27 36.63 6.79
CA ALA A 44 -14.97 35.49 7.33
C ALA A 44 -15.18 34.38 6.29
N GLY A 45 -15.50 34.75 5.03
CA GLY A 45 -15.53 33.82 3.90
C GLY A 45 -14.18 33.14 3.67
N ILE A 46 -13.11 33.94 3.57
CA ILE A 46 -11.74 33.41 3.33
C ILE A 46 -11.23 32.56 4.50
N VAL A 47 -11.56 32.92 5.74
CA VAL A 47 -11.14 32.20 6.96
C VAL A 47 -12.14 31.08 7.30
N GLY A 48 -13.43 31.28 6.98
CA GLY A 48 -14.49 30.29 7.17
C GLY A 48 -14.54 29.21 6.11
N GLU A 49 -13.97 29.43 4.91
CA GLU A 49 -13.70 28.39 3.91
C GLU A 49 -12.57 27.42 4.33
N ARG A 50 -11.88 27.67 5.43
CA ARG A 50 -11.20 26.59 6.11
C ARG A 50 -12.31 25.67 6.62
N GLN A 51 -12.52 24.56 5.92
CA GLN A 51 -13.23 23.43 6.49
C GLN A 51 -12.69 23.26 7.91
N THR A 52 -13.52 23.62 8.91
CA THR A 52 -13.16 23.43 10.30
C THR A 52 -13.19 21.95 10.55
N VAL A 53 -12.04 21.32 10.38
CA VAL A 53 -11.87 19.88 10.69
C VAL A 53 -11.92 19.78 12.22
N THR A 54 -13.05 19.35 12.73
CA THR A 54 -13.34 19.29 14.18
C THR A 54 -13.41 17.87 14.68
N THR A 55 -13.86 16.91 13.83
CA THR A 55 -14.01 15.51 14.18
C THR A 55 -12.96 14.64 13.50
N VAL A 56 -12.72 13.45 14.06
CA VAL A 56 -11.82 12.45 13.49
C VAL A 56 -12.28 12.02 12.09
N ARG A 57 -13.58 11.92 11.86
CA ARG A 57 -14.17 11.58 10.56
C ARG A 57 -13.79 12.62 9.50
N GLU A 58 -13.97 13.88 9.80
CA GLU A 58 -13.60 14.98 8.91
C GLU A 58 -12.10 15.03 8.67
N LEU A 59 -11.30 14.79 9.72
CA LEU A 59 -9.85 14.71 9.60
C LEU A 59 -9.40 13.61 8.66
N LEU A 60 -9.93 12.41 8.82
CA LEU A 60 -9.58 11.26 7.97
C LEU A 60 -10.00 11.50 6.51
N SER A 61 -11.20 12.05 6.27
CA SER A 61 -11.66 12.43 4.93
C SER A 61 -10.72 13.43 4.27
N HIS A 62 -10.42 14.53 4.96
CA HIS A 62 -9.52 15.57 4.48
C HIS A 62 -8.10 15.04 4.21
N TYR A 63 -7.57 14.18 5.09
CA TYR A 63 -6.28 13.54 4.90
C TYR A 63 -6.25 12.62 3.67
N LEU A 64 -7.29 11.81 3.46
CA LEU A 64 -7.40 10.93 2.29
C LEU A 64 -7.48 11.72 1.00
N GLU A 65 -8.28 12.77 0.93
CA GLU A 65 -8.40 13.65 -0.23
C GLU A 65 -7.07 14.33 -0.57
N SER A 66 -6.40 14.91 0.44
CA SER A 66 -5.10 15.58 0.26
C SER A 66 -3.98 14.62 -0.16
N SER A 67 -4.12 13.34 0.20
CA SER A 67 -3.12 12.30 -0.07
C SER A 67 -3.37 11.54 -1.37
N ALA A 68 -4.59 11.60 -1.93
CA ALA A 68 -5.01 10.79 -3.07
C ALA A 68 -4.10 10.97 -4.30
N LYS A 69 -3.64 12.19 -4.57
CA LYS A 69 -2.75 12.49 -5.72
C LYS A 69 -1.32 11.97 -5.56
N ARG A 70 -0.88 11.66 -4.34
CA ARG A 70 0.50 11.28 -4.02
C ARG A 70 0.67 9.80 -3.75
N LEU A 71 -0.40 9.11 -3.41
CA LEU A 71 -0.38 7.70 -3.01
C LEU A 71 -0.70 6.78 -4.18
N LYS A 72 -0.06 5.61 -4.19
CA LYS A 72 -0.47 4.54 -5.09
C LYS A 72 -1.91 4.10 -4.78
N PRO A 73 -2.71 3.71 -5.79
CA PRO A 73 -4.10 3.28 -5.60
C PRO A 73 -4.29 2.21 -4.52
N SER A 74 -3.39 1.22 -4.45
CA SER A 74 -3.42 0.16 -3.45
C SER A 74 -3.16 0.66 -2.02
N THR A 75 -2.31 1.67 -1.85
CA THR A 75 -2.08 2.31 -0.54
C THR A 75 -3.30 3.11 -0.11
N LEU A 76 -3.90 3.84 -1.05
CA LEU A 76 -5.12 4.62 -0.79
C LEU A 76 -6.30 3.71 -0.40
N GLU A 77 -6.44 2.55 -1.05
CA GLU A 77 -7.44 1.54 -0.67
C GLU A 77 -7.20 1.02 0.75
N GLY A 78 -5.96 0.69 1.10
CA GLY A 78 -5.59 0.32 2.46
C GLY A 78 -5.93 1.40 3.49
N TYR A 79 -5.69 2.66 3.15
CA TYR A 79 -6.05 3.81 4.00
C TYR A 79 -7.56 3.99 4.13
N ARG A 80 -8.34 3.78 3.06
CA ARG A 80 -9.81 3.81 3.14
C ARG A 80 -10.35 2.73 4.09
N ASN A 81 -9.80 1.52 4.04
CA ASN A 81 -10.17 0.44 4.94
C ASN A 81 -9.84 0.78 6.41
N SER A 82 -8.64 1.31 6.66
CA SER A 82 -8.23 1.78 7.99
C SER A 82 -9.10 2.94 8.47
N SER A 83 -9.42 3.89 7.60
CA SER A 83 -10.32 5.02 7.90
C SER A 83 -11.71 4.54 8.30
N ALA A 84 -12.28 3.58 7.55
CA ALA A 84 -13.57 3.00 7.88
C ALA A 84 -13.58 2.32 9.26
N ASN A 85 -12.49 1.63 9.64
CA ASN A 85 -12.35 1.04 10.96
C ASN A 85 -12.27 2.10 12.05
N LEU A 86 -11.44 3.12 11.88
CA LEU A 86 -11.28 4.22 12.84
C LEU A 86 -12.55 5.04 12.98
N CYS A 87 -13.27 5.30 11.89
CA CYS A 87 -14.53 6.06 11.94
C CYS A 87 -15.65 5.37 12.73
N ARG A 88 -15.63 4.03 12.83
CA ARG A 88 -16.61 3.31 13.66
C ARG A 88 -16.42 3.56 15.16
N VAL A 89 -15.21 3.86 15.59
CA VAL A 89 -14.86 4.01 17.01
C VAL A 89 -14.63 5.48 17.37
N PHE A 90 -13.91 6.21 16.57
CA PHE A 90 -13.46 7.58 16.85
C PHE A 90 -14.16 8.63 15.99
N GLY A 91 -14.94 8.23 14.97
CA GLY A 91 -15.37 9.13 13.89
C GLY A 91 -16.06 10.41 14.37
N ASP A 92 -16.89 10.30 15.39
CA ASP A 92 -17.71 11.41 15.89
C ASP A 92 -17.07 12.14 17.11
N MET A 93 -15.87 11.69 17.53
CA MET A 93 -15.10 12.36 18.58
C MET A 93 -14.47 13.64 18.05
N ALA A 94 -14.44 14.68 18.87
CA ALA A 94 -13.62 15.87 18.59
C ALA A 94 -12.12 15.49 18.60
N LEU A 95 -11.30 16.24 17.87
CA LEU A 95 -9.87 15.93 17.78
C LEU A 95 -9.18 16.03 19.14
N GLU A 96 -9.61 16.94 19.98
CA GLU A 96 -9.10 17.20 21.30
C GLU A 96 -9.48 16.12 22.32
N ASP A 97 -10.55 15.38 22.07
CA ASP A 97 -11.11 14.37 22.99
C ASP A 97 -10.47 12.99 22.81
N VAL A 98 -9.71 12.78 21.72
CA VAL A 98 -9.02 11.50 21.49
C VAL A 98 -7.73 11.47 22.30
N GLU A 99 -7.74 10.63 23.33
CA GLU A 99 -6.59 10.44 24.24
C GLU A 99 -5.77 9.18 23.87
N PRO A 100 -4.50 9.10 24.30
CA PRO A 100 -3.68 7.89 24.13
C PRO A 100 -4.34 6.63 24.72
N ALA A 101 -5.09 6.76 25.81
CA ALA A 101 -5.83 5.65 26.43
C ALA A 101 -6.89 5.05 25.49
N HIS A 102 -7.59 5.90 24.74
CA HIS A 102 -8.56 5.46 23.73
C HIS A 102 -7.91 4.65 22.62
N VAL A 103 -6.76 5.12 22.12
CA VAL A 103 -6.00 4.41 21.04
C VAL A 103 -5.41 3.10 21.57
N TYR A 104 -4.92 3.07 22.80
CA TYR A 104 -4.44 1.85 23.44
C TYR A 104 -5.56 0.81 23.56
N ARG A 105 -6.73 1.20 24.08
CA ARG A 105 -7.89 0.31 24.19
C ARG A 105 -8.30 -0.26 22.84
N TYR A 106 -8.36 0.57 21.81
CA TYR A 106 -8.64 0.14 20.44
C TYR A 106 -7.66 -0.93 19.95
N LEU A 107 -6.36 -0.75 20.20
CA LEU A 107 -5.33 -1.71 19.81
C LEU A 107 -5.51 -3.06 20.53
N VAL A 108 -5.82 -3.03 21.83
CA VAL A 108 -5.99 -4.23 22.65
C VAL A 108 -7.28 -4.98 22.27
N GLU A 109 -8.41 -4.28 22.20
CA GLU A 109 -9.71 -4.88 21.89
C GLU A 109 -9.74 -5.49 20.49
N ARG A 110 -9.13 -4.82 19.52
CA ARG A 110 -9.06 -5.36 18.17
C ARG A 110 -8.06 -6.53 18.06
N GLY A 111 -6.94 -6.47 18.73
CA GLY A 111 -5.97 -7.55 18.87
C GLY A 111 -5.26 -8.02 17.59
N ASP A 112 -5.50 -7.39 16.43
CA ASP A 112 -4.99 -7.81 15.14
C ASP A 112 -3.92 -6.85 14.56
N VAL A 113 -3.19 -7.32 13.55
CA VAL A 113 -2.18 -6.52 12.84
C VAL A 113 -2.80 -5.32 12.10
N GLN A 114 -4.09 -5.38 11.77
CA GLN A 114 -4.78 -4.28 11.11
C GLN A 114 -4.91 -3.07 12.06
N ALA A 115 -5.09 -3.29 13.34
CA ALA A 115 -5.10 -2.22 14.35
C ALA A 115 -3.80 -1.40 14.36
N ASN A 116 -2.64 -2.05 14.15
CA ASN A 116 -1.36 -1.33 14.01
C ASN A 116 -1.35 -0.40 12.80
N ARG A 117 -1.95 -0.81 11.70
CA ARG A 117 -2.07 0.00 10.47
C ARG A 117 -3.04 1.14 10.65
N ASP A 118 -4.16 0.87 11.30
CA ASP A 118 -5.17 1.87 11.63
C ASP A 118 -4.57 2.95 12.53
N ARG A 119 -3.80 2.57 13.57
CA ARG A 119 -3.05 3.52 14.40
C ARG A 119 -2.08 4.36 13.59
N ALA A 120 -1.34 3.74 12.67
CA ALA A 120 -0.39 4.47 11.82
C ALA A 120 -1.10 5.51 10.92
N LEU A 121 -2.29 5.19 10.40
CA LEU A 121 -3.11 6.15 9.66
C LEU A 121 -3.60 7.28 10.56
N LEU A 122 -4.08 6.98 11.77
CA LEU A 122 -4.54 7.97 12.73
C LEU A 122 -3.42 8.97 13.06
N SER A 123 -2.23 8.47 13.38
CA SER A 123 -1.04 9.31 13.63
C SER A 123 -0.66 10.19 12.43
N ALA A 124 -0.71 9.64 11.22
CA ALA A 124 -0.46 10.41 10.00
C ALA A 124 -1.51 11.51 9.79
N ALA A 125 -2.79 11.25 10.09
CA ALA A 125 -3.88 12.21 10.01
C ALA A 125 -3.71 13.33 11.06
N TYR A 126 -3.38 13.02 12.32
CA TYR A 126 -3.09 14.04 13.33
C TYR A 126 -1.86 14.89 12.98
N THR A 127 -0.83 14.28 12.43
CA THR A 127 0.32 15.03 11.86
C THR A 127 -0.12 15.99 10.76
N HIS A 128 -1.04 15.57 9.91
CA HIS A 128 -1.64 16.42 8.87
C HIS A 128 -2.48 17.55 9.48
N ALA A 129 -3.34 17.26 10.46
CA ALA A 129 -4.14 18.28 11.16
C ALA A 129 -3.29 19.39 11.76
N ARG A 130 -2.14 19.03 12.36
CA ARG A 130 -1.18 20.01 12.89
C ARG A 130 -0.57 20.89 11.79
N ARG A 131 -0.24 20.30 10.63
CA ARG A 131 0.32 21.03 9.48
C ARG A 131 -0.65 22.06 8.91
N ILE A 132 -1.93 21.72 8.83
CA ILE A 132 -2.97 22.63 8.31
C ILE A 132 -3.51 23.58 9.39
N GLY A 133 -3.06 23.43 10.65
CA GLY A 133 -3.46 24.28 11.77
C GLY A 133 -4.87 23.98 12.32
N ALA A 134 -5.44 22.82 12.00
CA ALA A 134 -6.73 22.35 12.50
C ALA A 134 -6.62 21.77 13.92
N PHE A 135 -5.43 21.32 14.34
CA PHE A 135 -5.17 20.76 15.65
C PHE A 135 -3.84 21.28 16.20
N ARG A 136 -3.74 21.50 17.53
CA ARG A 136 -2.53 22.03 18.18
C ARG A 136 -1.98 21.12 19.28
N GLY A 137 -2.75 20.11 19.69
CA GLY A 137 -2.36 19.16 20.72
C GLY A 137 -1.31 18.15 20.24
N ASP A 138 -0.98 17.22 21.11
CA ASP A 138 -0.12 16.09 20.80
C ASP A 138 -0.89 15.01 20.04
N ASP A 139 -0.19 14.25 19.21
CA ASP A 139 -0.74 13.13 18.47
C ASP A 139 -1.05 11.97 19.46
N PRO A 140 -2.34 11.61 19.66
CA PRO A 140 -2.74 10.61 20.64
C PRO A 140 -2.26 9.19 20.28
N ALA A 141 -1.89 8.96 19.03
CA ALA A 141 -1.38 7.68 18.56
C ALA A 141 0.16 7.58 18.65
N LYS A 142 0.85 8.70 18.91
CA LYS A 142 2.32 8.75 18.98
C LYS A 142 2.81 8.33 20.37
N GLY A 143 3.95 7.65 20.43
CA GLY A 143 4.57 7.27 21.69
C GLY A 143 3.99 6.05 22.39
N LEU A 144 2.88 5.48 21.90
CA LEU A 144 2.35 4.23 22.41
C LEU A 144 3.32 3.09 22.07
N GLN A 145 3.93 2.49 23.10
CA GLN A 145 4.85 1.35 22.91
C GLN A 145 4.11 0.06 22.55
N TYR A 146 2.82 -0.05 22.91
CA TYR A 146 2.02 -1.22 22.60
C TYR A 146 1.81 -1.38 21.10
N ARG A 147 1.99 -2.60 20.62
CA ARG A 147 1.76 -3.01 19.25
C ARG A 147 1.31 -4.47 19.22
N ASN A 148 0.28 -4.76 18.45
CA ASN A 148 -0.13 -6.15 18.24
C ASN A 148 0.99 -6.94 17.52
N PRO A 149 1.29 -8.18 17.98
CA PRO A 149 2.38 -8.97 17.42
C PRO A 149 2.22 -9.22 15.93
N GLU A 150 3.27 -8.99 15.15
CA GLU A 150 3.33 -9.31 13.72
C GLU A 150 4.33 -10.45 13.53
N THR A 151 3.82 -11.69 13.55
CA THR A 151 4.65 -12.88 13.33
C THR A 151 4.72 -13.19 11.83
N PRO A 152 5.92 -13.24 11.23
CA PRO A 152 6.07 -13.66 9.84
C PRO A 152 5.55 -15.08 9.66
N ARG A 153 4.76 -15.29 8.61
CA ARG A 153 4.28 -16.63 8.26
C ARG A 153 5.48 -17.51 7.87
N LYS A 154 5.60 -18.71 8.46
CA LYS A 154 6.69 -19.66 8.23
C LYS A 154 6.29 -20.84 7.33
N ARG A 155 5.22 -20.71 6.56
CA ARG A 155 4.74 -21.79 5.67
C ARG A 155 5.74 -22.02 4.53
N TYR A 156 6.31 -23.22 4.42
CA TYR A 156 7.01 -23.73 3.25
C TYR A 156 6.05 -24.58 2.43
N VAL A 157 6.06 -24.40 1.13
CA VAL A 157 5.30 -25.22 0.17
C VAL A 157 6.26 -26.28 -0.36
N THR A 158 5.96 -27.58 -0.13
CA THR A 158 6.79 -28.67 -0.60
C THR A 158 6.68 -28.84 -2.12
N ASP A 159 7.60 -29.61 -2.73
CA ASP A 159 7.56 -29.89 -4.16
C ASP A 159 6.32 -30.71 -4.52
N ASP A 160 5.94 -31.68 -3.68
CA ASP A 160 4.72 -32.48 -3.86
C ASP A 160 3.44 -31.62 -3.79
N GLU A 161 3.37 -30.72 -2.83
CA GLU A 161 2.24 -29.77 -2.72
C GLU A 161 2.16 -28.85 -3.95
N PHE A 162 3.31 -28.39 -4.43
CA PHE A 162 3.35 -27.52 -5.62
C PHE A 162 2.95 -28.29 -6.88
N ALA A 163 3.43 -29.56 -7.05
CA ALA A 163 3.03 -30.44 -8.14
C ALA A 163 1.52 -30.74 -8.11
N ALA A 164 0.97 -31.09 -6.95
CA ALA A 164 -0.46 -31.31 -6.77
C ALA A 164 -1.31 -30.07 -7.08
N LEU A 165 -0.84 -28.88 -6.65
CA LEU A 165 -1.48 -27.61 -6.98
C LEU A 165 -1.52 -27.36 -8.50
N LEU A 166 -0.39 -27.60 -9.19
CA LEU A 166 -0.32 -27.42 -10.65
C LEU A 166 -1.25 -28.38 -11.39
N ALA A 167 -1.28 -29.66 -10.98
CA ALA A 167 -2.17 -30.67 -11.57
C ALA A 167 -3.66 -30.34 -11.40
N ALA A 168 -4.03 -29.73 -10.28
CA ALA A 168 -5.40 -29.29 -10.00
C ALA A 168 -5.76 -27.94 -10.66
N SER A 169 -4.78 -27.21 -11.16
CA SER A 169 -4.94 -25.85 -11.70
C SER A 169 -5.39 -25.85 -13.15
N PRO A 170 -6.31 -24.94 -13.55
CA PRO A 170 -6.54 -24.66 -14.97
C PRO A 170 -5.24 -24.16 -15.65
N PRO A 171 -5.07 -24.40 -16.97
CA PRO A 171 -3.81 -24.08 -17.69
C PRO A 171 -3.30 -22.65 -17.48
N LYS A 172 -4.19 -21.66 -17.45
CA LYS A 172 -3.83 -20.25 -17.20
C LYS A 172 -3.27 -20.04 -15.80
N LEU A 173 -3.87 -20.67 -14.80
CA LEU A 173 -3.39 -20.57 -13.43
C LEU A 173 -2.03 -21.28 -13.29
N ALA A 174 -1.92 -22.51 -13.79
CA ALA A 174 -0.68 -23.28 -13.74
C ALA A 174 0.49 -22.52 -14.37
N ALA A 175 0.28 -21.91 -15.54
CA ALA A 175 1.30 -21.11 -16.22
C ALA A 175 1.75 -19.89 -15.37
N VAL A 176 0.81 -19.14 -14.76
CA VAL A 176 1.16 -18.03 -13.85
C VAL A 176 1.96 -18.53 -12.65
N LEU A 177 1.54 -19.63 -12.02
CA LEU A 177 2.19 -20.20 -10.83
C LEU A 177 3.62 -20.67 -11.14
N ARG A 178 3.83 -21.36 -12.28
CA ARG A 178 5.16 -21.85 -12.72
C ARG A 178 6.12 -20.68 -12.95
N VAL A 179 5.73 -19.69 -13.74
CA VAL A 179 6.58 -18.52 -14.01
C VAL A 179 6.86 -17.72 -12.72
N THR A 180 5.83 -17.53 -11.88
CA THR A 180 5.99 -16.80 -10.59
C THR A 180 6.98 -17.50 -9.67
N TYR A 181 6.94 -18.82 -9.56
CA TYR A 181 7.85 -19.63 -8.75
C TYR A 181 9.27 -19.60 -9.32
N LEU A 182 9.44 -19.99 -10.58
CA LEU A 182 10.77 -20.13 -11.20
C LEU A 182 11.52 -18.80 -11.28
N ALA A 183 10.85 -17.71 -11.57
CA ALA A 183 11.46 -16.39 -11.61
C ALA A 183 11.43 -15.66 -10.26
N GLY A 184 10.93 -16.27 -9.19
CA GLY A 184 10.85 -15.66 -7.84
C GLY A 184 10.04 -14.37 -7.77
N LEU A 185 9.08 -14.14 -8.66
CA LEU A 185 8.38 -12.87 -8.81
C LEU A 185 7.34 -12.61 -7.71
N ARG A 186 7.09 -11.33 -7.37
CA ARG A 186 5.84 -10.98 -6.70
C ARG A 186 4.70 -11.17 -7.68
N ILE A 187 3.54 -11.60 -7.20
CA ILE A 187 2.41 -11.87 -8.11
C ILE A 187 1.98 -10.63 -8.91
N GLY A 188 2.09 -9.44 -8.34
CA GLY A 188 1.84 -8.19 -9.07
C GLY A 188 2.83 -7.98 -10.20
N ASP A 189 4.13 -8.18 -9.93
CA ASP A 189 5.19 -8.05 -10.93
C ASP A 189 5.02 -9.13 -12.04
N ALA A 190 4.70 -10.38 -11.66
CA ALA A 190 4.45 -11.45 -12.63
C ALA A 190 3.30 -11.09 -13.58
N LEU A 191 2.16 -10.66 -13.05
CA LEU A 191 1.00 -10.29 -13.87
C LEU A 191 1.21 -9.05 -14.72
N ALA A 192 2.17 -8.20 -14.36
CA ALA A 192 2.56 -7.01 -15.10
C ALA A 192 3.59 -7.29 -16.21
N LEU A 193 4.11 -8.51 -16.35
CA LEU A 193 5.07 -8.86 -17.40
C LEU A 193 4.49 -8.63 -18.80
N ARG A 194 5.25 -7.89 -19.59
CA ARG A 194 4.96 -7.67 -21.02
C ARG A 194 5.68 -8.71 -21.88
N VAL A 195 5.20 -8.91 -23.08
CA VAL A 195 5.90 -9.76 -24.06
C VAL A 195 7.26 -9.16 -24.42
N SER A 196 7.39 -7.83 -24.42
CA SER A 196 8.65 -7.12 -24.64
C SER A 196 9.70 -7.31 -23.52
N ASP A 197 9.29 -7.77 -22.33
CA ASP A 197 10.21 -8.04 -21.22
C ASP A 197 10.94 -9.38 -21.40
N LEU A 198 10.52 -10.19 -22.38
CA LEU A 198 11.15 -11.46 -22.73
C LEU A 198 12.32 -11.19 -23.71
N THR A 199 13.49 -11.04 -23.18
CA THR A 199 14.73 -10.75 -23.95
C THR A 199 15.49 -12.03 -24.35
N ALA A 200 16.56 -11.91 -25.11
CA ALA A 200 17.44 -13.04 -25.42
C ALA A 200 18.11 -13.61 -24.15
N GLU A 201 18.42 -12.76 -23.17
CA GLU A 201 19.14 -13.11 -21.95
C GLU A 201 18.23 -13.68 -20.86
N GLY A 202 16.95 -13.25 -20.81
CA GLY A 202 16.05 -13.62 -19.73
C GLY A 202 14.77 -12.79 -19.70
N ILE A 203 14.11 -12.82 -18.55
CA ILE A 203 12.98 -11.94 -18.25
C ILE A 203 13.52 -10.67 -17.61
N ALA A 204 13.50 -9.56 -18.35
CA ALA A 204 13.92 -8.24 -17.88
C ALA A 204 12.72 -7.46 -17.34
N TYR A 205 12.71 -7.12 -16.05
CA TYR A 205 11.58 -6.42 -15.45
C TYR A 205 12.02 -5.45 -14.35
N GLN A 206 11.15 -4.50 -14.04
CA GLN A 206 11.33 -3.60 -12.92
C GLN A 206 10.33 -3.91 -11.82
N GLN A 207 10.80 -4.15 -10.61
CA GLN A 207 9.94 -4.40 -9.47
C GLN A 207 9.09 -3.16 -9.12
N GLU A 208 7.79 -3.29 -9.11
CA GLU A 208 6.87 -2.18 -8.83
C GLU A 208 7.08 -1.58 -7.43
N LYS A 209 7.32 -2.45 -6.41
CA LYS A 209 7.43 -2.01 -5.01
C LYS A 209 8.82 -1.49 -4.64
N ALA A 210 9.88 -2.12 -5.13
CA ALA A 210 11.27 -1.80 -4.75
C ALA A 210 12.00 -0.96 -5.81
N GLY A 211 11.46 -0.85 -7.04
CA GLY A 211 12.07 -0.13 -8.13
C GLY A 211 13.32 -0.80 -8.74
N ALA A 212 13.74 -1.95 -8.20
CA ALA A 212 14.90 -2.68 -8.69
C ALA A 212 14.67 -3.19 -10.12
N ARG A 213 15.67 -3.02 -10.99
CA ARG A 213 15.70 -3.61 -12.33
C ARG A 213 16.44 -4.92 -12.25
N LEU A 214 15.85 -5.99 -12.75
CA LEU A 214 16.38 -7.35 -12.69
C LEU A 214 16.21 -8.02 -14.05
N VAL A 215 17.18 -8.87 -14.39
CA VAL A 215 17.08 -9.85 -15.46
C VAL A 215 17.14 -11.22 -14.81
N VAL A 216 16.06 -11.99 -14.94
CA VAL A 216 16.05 -13.39 -14.52
C VAL A 216 16.46 -14.23 -15.73
N GLU A 217 17.67 -14.78 -15.66
CA GLU A 217 18.26 -15.55 -16.75
C GLU A 217 17.41 -16.77 -17.12
N TRP A 218 17.49 -17.17 -18.37
CA TRP A 218 16.78 -18.34 -18.85
C TRP A 218 17.37 -19.64 -18.30
N THR A 219 16.50 -20.46 -17.71
CA THR A 219 16.71 -21.90 -17.58
C THR A 219 15.78 -22.65 -18.54
N PRO A 220 16.06 -23.94 -18.84
CA PRO A 220 15.14 -24.73 -19.65
C PRO A 220 13.71 -24.73 -19.11
N GLU A 221 13.56 -24.87 -17.79
CA GLU A 221 12.26 -24.93 -17.10
C GLU A 221 11.52 -23.59 -17.17
N LEU A 222 12.25 -22.46 -17.04
CA LEU A 222 11.65 -21.14 -17.15
C LEU A 222 11.21 -20.84 -18.59
N ARG A 223 12.01 -21.25 -19.59
CA ARG A 223 11.61 -21.15 -21.01
C ARG A 223 10.35 -21.93 -21.28
N GLU A 224 10.29 -23.19 -20.84
CA GLU A 224 9.11 -24.04 -21.00
C GLU A 224 7.88 -23.41 -20.32
N ALA A 225 8.02 -22.90 -19.08
CA ALA A 225 6.92 -22.26 -18.36
C ALA A 225 6.41 -20.99 -19.07
N VAL A 226 7.28 -20.23 -19.70
CA VAL A 226 6.91 -19.06 -20.50
C VAL A 226 6.21 -19.46 -21.80
N GLU A 227 6.67 -20.53 -22.47
CA GLU A 227 5.98 -21.05 -23.67
C GLU A 227 4.61 -21.62 -23.31
N ASP A 228 4.46 -22.29 -22.16
CA ASP A 228 3.15 -22.71 -21.62
C ASP A 228 2.24 -21.49 -21.37
N ALA A 229 2.80 -20.42 -20.82
CA ALA A 229 2.06 -19.17 -20.61
C ALA A 229 1.62 -18.56 -21.96
N LYS A 230 2.49 -18.55 -22.94
CA LYS A 230 2.16 -18.08 -24.29
C LYS A 230 1.04 -18.92 -24.91
N ARG A 231 1.03 -20.25 -24.73
CA ARG A 231 -0.05 -21.13 -25.20
C ARG A 231 -1.36 -20.92 -24.45
N ALA A 232 -1.33 -20.86 -23.12
CA ALA A 232 -2.52 -20.71 -22.27
C ALA A 232 -3.23 -19.35 -22.44
N PHE A 233 -2.46 -18.30 -22.72
CA PHE A 233 -2.95 -16.94 -22.93
C PHE A 233 -2.89 -16.52 -24.41
N ARG A 234 -2.99 -17.47 -25.33
CA ARG A 234 -2.85 -17.23 -26.77
C ARG A 234 -3.81 -16.14 -27.25
N ARG A 235 -3.23 -15.06 -27.81
CA ARG A 235 -3.93 -13.95 -28.45
C ARG A 235 -2.98 -13.26 -29.41
N PHE A 236 -3.47 -12.87 -30.57
CA PHE A 236 -2.72 -12.05 -31.52
C PHE A 236 -2.54 -10.62 -31.00
N GLY A 237 -1.36 -10.03 -31.16
CA GLY A 237 -1.08 -8.66 -30.77
C GLY A 237 -1.16 -8.36 -29.25
N ARG A 238 -0.99 -9.38 -28.41
CA ARG A 238 -0.99 -9.16 -26.95
C ARG A 238 0.21 -8.34 -26.48
N GLU A 239 -0.05 -7.45 -25.56
CA GLU A 239 0.98 -6.65 -24.88
C GLU A 239 1.53 -7.39 -23.65
N TRP A 240 0.65 -8.08 -22.90
CA TRP A 240 0.98 -8.72 -21.61
C TRP A 240 1.18 -10.23 -21.78
N LEU A 241 2.16 -10.79 -21.05
CA LEU A 241 2.36 -12.25 -21.04
C LEU A 241 1.09 -12.97 -20.52
N PHE A 242 0.48 -12.42 -19.46
CA PHE A 242 -0.74 -12.92 -18.84
C PHE A 242 -1.90 -11.95 -19.10
N GLU A 243 -2.39 -11.93 -20.32
CA GLU A 243 -3.42 -10.98 -20.74
C GLU A 243 -4.84 -11.50 -20.50
N SER A 244 -5.69 -10.67 -19.89
CA SER A 244 -7.13 -10.96 -19.81
C SER A 244 -7.82 -10.63 -21.12
N ARG A 245 -8.89 -11.38 -21.43
CA ARG A 245 -9.71 -11.09 -22.62
C ARG A 245 -10.42 -9.74 -22.46
N GLN A 246 -10.54 -9.02 -23.57
CA GLN A 246 -11.47 -7.92 -23.68
C GLN A 246 -12.91 -8.44 -23.52
N THR A 247 -13.71 -7.73 -22.76
CA THR A 247 -15.16 -7.95 -22.62
C THR A 247 -15.90 -6.71 -23.09
N ARG A 248 -17.24 -6.80 -23.18
CA ARG A 248 -18.07 -5.64 -23.53
C ARG A 248 -17.86 -4.42 -22.62
N THR A 249 -17.49 -4.67 -21.36
CA THR A 249 -17.37 -3.63 -20.31
C THR A 249 -15.92 -3.35 -19.91
N LYS A 250 -14.95 -4.14 -20.39
CA LYS A 250 -13.55 -4.02 -19.96
C LYS A 250 -12.60 -4.26 -21.16
N ALA A 251 -11.68 -3.33 -21.36
CA ALA A 251 -10.57 -3.49 -22.31
C ALA A 251 -9.66 -4.68 -21.95
N ALA A 252 -8.92 -5.18 -22.92
CA ALA A 252 -7.84 -6.13 -22.68
C ALA A 252 -6.80 -5.48 -21.74
N GLY A 253 -6.16 -6.28 -20.92
CA GLY A 253 -5.14 -5.83 -19.99
C GLY A 253 -4.57 -7.00 -19.19
N PRO A 254 -3.69 -6.73 -18.21
CA PRO A 254 -3.09 -7.80 -17.42
C PRO A 254 -4.16 -8.60 -16.67
N TYR A 255 -3.89 -9.89 -16.49
CA TYR A 255 -4.77 -10.78 -15.72
C TYR A 255 -4.88 -10.29 -14.27
N THR A 256 -6.09 -10.24 -13.72
CA THR A 256 -6.30 -9.59 -12.43
C THR A 256 -5.94 -10.49 -11.25
N VAL A 257 -5.36 -9.89 -10.21
CA VAL A 257 -5.01 -10.59 -8.94
C VAL A 257 -6.26 -11.22 -8.30
N SER A 258 -7.42 -10.54 -8.34
CA SER A 258 -8.68 -11.04 -7.77
C SER A 258 -9.16 -12.30 -8.50
N GLY A 259 -9.16 -12.30 -9.84
CA GLY A 259 -9.50 -13.46 -10.65
C GLY A 259 -8.54 -14.62 -10.43
N LEU A 260 -7.23 -14.32 -10.31
CA LEU A 260 -6.22 -15.32 -10.01
C LEU A 260 -6.46 -15.95 -8.62
N ARG A 261 -6.71 -15.15 -7.60
CA ARG A 261 -6.98 -15.64 -6.23
C ARG A 261 -8.21 -16.55 -6.16
N ALA A 262 -9.26 -16.24 -6.91
CA ALA A 262 -10.44 -17.09 -6.96
C ALA A 262 -10.14 -18.48 -7.58
N ASN A 263 -9.39 -18.51 -8.69
CA ASN A 263 -8.94 -19.76 -9.30
C ASN A 263 -7.96 -20.53 -8.40
N PHE A 264 -7.04 -19.84 -7.74
CA PHE A 264 -6.08 -20.41 -6.82
C PHE A 264 -6.76 -21.13 -5.64
N ARG A 265 -7.76 -20.47 -5.00
CA ARG A 265 -8.53 -21.11 -3.92
C ARG A 265 -9.28 -22.36 -4.37
N ARG A 266 -9.86 -22.34 -5.59
CA ARG A 266 -10.52 -23.52 -6.17
C ARG A 266 -9.55 -24.66 -6.44
N ALA A 267 -8.35 -24.36 -6.95
CA ALA A 267 -7.31 -25.35 -7.19
C ALA A 267 -6.80 -25.97 -5.88
N LEU A 268 -6.60 -25.17 -4.82
CA LEU A 268 -6.24 -25.68 -3.49
C LEU A 268 -7.30 -26.64 -2.94
N ALA A 269 -8.56 -26.25 -3.00
CA ALA A 269 -9.67 -27.10 -2.55
C ALA A 269 -9.75 -28.41 -3.35
N LYS A 270 -9.59 -28.34 -4.69
CA LYS A 270 -9.60 -29.52 -5.58
C LYS A 270 -8.41 -30.44 -5.28
N ALA A 271 -7.25 -29.92 -4.93
CA ALA A 271 -6.06 -30.69 -4.59
C ALA A 271 -6.05 -31.20 -3.13
N GLY A 272 -7.04 -30.85 -2.31
CA GLY A 272 -7.04 -31.19 -0.88
C GLY A 272 -5.89 -30.56 -0.09
N LEU A 273 -5.31 -29.45 -0.59
CA LEU A 273 -4.11 -28.86 0.00
C LEU A 273 -4.47 -27.91 1.17
N PRO A 274 -3.62 -27.85 2.20
CA PRO A 274 -3.80 -26.91 3.29
C PRO A 274 -3.67 -25.46 2.79
N HIS A 275 -4.21 -24.51 3.56
CA HIS A 275 -4.21 -23.11 3.21
C HIS A 275 -2.80 -22.58 2.90
N MET A 276 -2.61 -22.08 1.68
CA MET A 276 -1.42 -21.32 1.25
C MET A 276 -1.83 -20.06 0.50
N THR A 277 -0.90 -19.14 0.34
CA THR A 277 -1.08 -17.89 -0.38
C THR A 277 -0.16 -17.84 -1.61
N LEU A 278 -0.50 -16.99 -2.58
CA LEU A 278 0.36 -16.74 -3.74
C LEU A 278 1.77 -16.25 -3.34
N HIS A 279 1.88 -15.56 -2.19
CA HIS A 279 3.17 -15.11 -1.67
C HIS A 279 4.03 -16.26 -1.11
N ASP A 280 3.41 -17.36 -0.70
CA ASP A 280 4.15 -18.54 -0.22
C ASP A 280 4.93 -19.21 -1.38
N LEU A 281 4.52 -19.05 -2.65
CA LEU A 281 5.30 -19.50 -3.81
C LEU A 281 6.60 -18.71 -3.97
N ARG A 282 6.56 -17.40 -3.79
CA ARG A 282 7.77 -16.59 -3.79
C ARG A 282 8.67 -16.91 -2.58
N ARG A 283 8.07 -17.28 -1.44
CA ARG A 283 8.82 -17.77 -0.28
C ARG A 283 9.45 -19.12 -0.58
N LYS A 284 8.74 -20.02 -1.28
CA LYS A 284 9.30 -21.28 -1.77
C LYS A 284 10.51 -21.00 -2.67
N ALA A 285 10.39 -20.17 -3.69
CA ALA A 285 11.49 -19.79 -4.59
C ALA A 285 12.73 -19.31 -3.81
N GLY A 286 12.54 -18.43 -2.82
CA GLY A 286 13.63 -17.96 -1.96
C GLY A 286 14.20 -19.02 -1.00
N SER A 287 13.42 -20.06 -0.66
CA SER A 287 13.86 -21.16 0.23
C SER A 287 14.56 -22.30 -0.52
N ASP A 288 14.33 -22.44 -1.82
CA ASP A 288 14.86 -23.53 -2.64
C ASP A 288 16.24 -23.23 -3.23
N VAL A 289 16.73 -22.00 -3.09
CA VAL A 289 18.06 -21.58 -3.53
C VAL A 289 18.90 -21.08 -2.36
N GLU A 290 20.21 -20.96 -2.54
CA GLU A 290 21.13 -20.44 -1.53
C GLU A 290 20.85 -18.98 -1.15
N ASP A 291 21.23 -18.54 0.06
CA ASP A 291 20.93 -17.23 0.62
C ASP A 291 21.36 -16.06 -0.26
N ALA A 292 22.57 -16.14 -0.79
CA ALA A 292 23.09 -15.08 -1.66
C ALA A 292 22.30 -14.97 -2.98
N HIS A 293 21.99 -16.12 -3.57
CA HIS A 293 21.15 -16.21 -4.77
C HIS A 293 19.71 -15.78 -4.47
N ALA A 294 19.12 -16.24 -3.37
CA ALA A 294 17.77 -15.86 -2.95
C ALA A 294 17.61 -14.34 -2.84
N THR A 295 18.60 -13.67 -2.24
CA THR A 295 18.57 -12.20 -2.08
C THR A 295 18.56 -11.49 -3.43
N LYS A 296 19.38 -11.94 -4.38
CA LYS A 296 19.41 -11.42 -5.77
C LYS A 296 18.14 -11.73 -6.52
N LEU A 297 17.71 -13.00 -6.55
CA LEU A 297 16.49 -13.46 -7.23
C LEU A 297 15.25 -12.71 -6.75
N LEU A 298 15.15 -12.49 -5.44
CA LEU A 298 14.02 -11.76 -4.86
C LEU A 298 14.19 -10.23 -4.96
N GLY A 299 15.35 -9.72 -5.39
CA GLY A 299 15.63 -8.30 -5.49
C GLY A 299 15.46 -7.55 -4.18
N HIS A 300 15.99 -8.11 -3.09
CA HIS A 300 16.00 -7.47 -1.79
C HIS A 300 17.29 -6.67 -1.61
N ALA A 301 17.17 -5.42 -1.15
CA ALA A 301 18.32 -4.59 -0.85
C ALA A 301 19.09 -5.07 0.40
N ASP A 302 18.40 -5.74 1.35
CA ASP A 302 18.98 -6.27 2.58
C ASP A 302 18.72 -7.79 2.69
N ALA A 303 19.80 -8.57 2.85
CA ALA A 303 19.74 -10.00 3.04
C ALA A 303 18.98 -10.42 4.32
N LYS A 304 18.91 -9.53 5.35
CA LYS A 304 18.11 -9.76 6.56
C LYS A 304 16.63 -9.96 6.24
N VAL A 305 16.11 -9.25 5.24
CA VAL A 305 14.72 -9.40 4.77
C VAL A 305 14.49 -10.80 4.20
N THR A 306 15.44 -11.30 3.39
CA THR A 306 15.39 -12.66 2.83
C THR A 306 15.39 -13.70 3.93
N ARG A 307 16.34 -13.65 4.85
CA ARG A 307 16.44 -14.61 5.96
C ARG A 307 15.20 -14.61 6.85
N ARG A 308 14.71 -13.43 7.23
CA ARG A 308 13.57 -13.30 8.15
C ARG A 308 12.24 -13.76 7.55
N HIS A 309 12.01 -13.49 6.27
CA HIS A 309 10.68 -13.60 5.67
C HIS A 309 10.55 -14.64 4.56
N TYR A 310 11.67 -15.10 3.97
CA TYR A 310 11.65 -15.96 2.78
C TYR A 310 12.39 -17.28 2.95
N ARG A 311 13.03 -17.52 4.09
CA ARG A 311 13.65 -18.82 4.43
C ARG A 311 12.69 -19.61 5.30
N ALA A 312 11.84 -20.42 4.66
CA ALA A 312 10.81 -21.21 5.33
C ALA A 312 11.14 -22.72 5.35
N LYS A 313 12.06 -23.18 4.48
CA LYS A 313 12.55 -24.59 4.43
C LYS A 313 13.48 -24.82 5.62
N ALA A 314 13.31 -25.96 6.30
CA ALA A 314 14.20 -26.36 7.37
C ALA A 314 15.64 -26.56 6.84
N GLU A 315 16.62 -26.06 7.58
CA GLU A 315 18.03 -26.25 7.28
C GLU A 315 18.45 -27.69 7.60
N ARG A 316 19.10 -28.35 6.65
CA ARG A 316 19.69 -29.67 6.89
C ARG A 316 21.10 -29.49 7.42
N VAL A 317 21.33 -29.90 8.65
CA VAL A 317 22.64 -29.88 9.27
C VAL A 317 23.18 -31.31 9.40
N ARG A 318 24.49 -31.48 9.22
CA ARG A 318 25.14 -32.78 9.46
C ARG A 318 25.37 -32.91 10.97
N PRO A 319 25.13 -34.10 11.54
CA PRO A 319 25.49 -34.36 12.93
C PRO A 319 27.00 -34.29 13.12
N VAL A 320 27.43 -34.09 14.36
CA VAL A 320 28.86 -33.96 14.68
C VAL A 320 29.59 -35.29 14.46
N ARG A 321 28.94 -36.44 14.65
CA ARG A 321 29.40 -37.80 14.35
C ARG A 321 28.19 -38.71 14.11
#